data_63a5471d72f66fd066e8eb7f15e083d0
#
_entry.id   63a5471d72f66fd066e8eb7f15e083d0
#
_cell.length_a   1.000
_cell.length_b   1.000
_cell.length_c   1.000
_cell.angle_alpha   90.00
_cell.angle_beta   90.00
_cell.angle_gamma   90.00
#
_symmetry.space_group_name_H-M   'P 1'
#
loop_
_entity.id
_entity.type
_entity.pdbx_description
1 polymer ?
#
loop_
_entity_poly.entity_id
_entity_poly.type
_entity_poly.pdbx_seq_one_letter_code
_entity_poly.pdbx_strand_id
1 'polypeptide(L)'
;MPFDLALADAMREALLPGADITEKRMFGGICWMLNGNMLCGVEVGRYMFRVGADLEGEALAMEGAKPMDITGRPMRGFVWVDAKSAKGVVLTPWIALATRFVGTLPPK
;
A
#
# COMPACT_ATOMS: atom_id res chain seq x y z
N MET A 1 -1.72 -16.05 -12.10
CA MET A 1 -1.83 -15.53 -10.74
C MET A 1 -2.28 -14.09 -10.77
N PRO A 2 -3.25 -13.73 -9.98
CA PRO A 2 -3.76 -12.35 -10.02
C PRO A 2 -2.83 -11.33 -9.33
N PHE A 3 -1.69 -11.76 -8.79
CA PHE A 3 -0.71 -10.87 -8.18
C PHE A 3 0.67 -11.49 -8.31
N ASP A 4 1.69 -10.66 -8.10
CA ASP A 4 3.10 -11.09 -8.22
C ASP A 4 3.59 -11.56 -6.85
N LEU A 5 3.96 -12.85 -6.75
CA LEU A 5 4.44 -13.42 -5.49
C LEU A 5 5.73 -12.76 -4.99
N ALA A 6 6.61 -12.36 -5.89
CA ALA A 6 7.85 -11.69 -5.48
C ALA A 6 7.56 -10.35 -4.83
N LEU A 7 6.58 -9.61 -5.35
CA LEU A 7 6.17 -8.34 -4.75
C LEU A 7 5.52 -8.56 -3.39
N ALA A 8 4.70 -9.60 -3.27
CA ALA A 8 4.06 -9.93 -2.00
C ALA A 8 5.09 -10.28 -0.93
N ASP A 9 6.09 -11.07 -1.29
CA ASP A 9 7.15 -11.45 -0.36
C ASP A 9 7.98 -10.23 0.07
N ALA A 10 8.29 -9.34 -0.86
CA ALA A 10 9.01 -8.11 -0.53
C ALA A 10 8.21 -7.23 0.44
N MET A 11 6.91 -7.15 0.26
CA MET A 11 6.06 -6.39 1.17
C MET A 11 6.02 -7.03 2.56
N ARG A 12 5.90 -8.35 2.63
CA ARG A 12 5.90 -9.06 3.92
C ARG A 12 7.18 -8.84 4.69
N GLU A 13 8.31 -8.84 3.99
CA GLU A 13 9.60 -8.58 4.63
C GLU A 13 9.73 -7.14 5.12
N ALA A 14 9.16 -6.20 4.38
CA ALA A 14 9.24 -4.79 4.73
C ALA A 14 8.28 -4.42 5.88
N LEU A 15 7.18 -5.15 6.04
CA LEU A 15 6.24 -4.93 7.13
C LEU A 15 6.82 -5.49 8.42
N LEU A 16 6.87 -4.65 9.45
CA LEU A 16 7.53 -5.04 10.70
C LEU A 16 6.69 -6.07 11.47
N PRO A 17 7.34 -7.12 12.01
CA PRO A 17 6.66 -8.05 12.90
C PRO A 17 6.25 -7.33 14.18
N GLY A 18 5.20 -7.80 14.83
CA GLY A 18 4.71 -7.22 16.08
C GLY A 18 3.64 -6.17 15.92
N ALA A 19 3.44 -5.64 14.72
CA ALA A 19 2.30 -4.80 14.44
C ALA A 19 1.06 -5.68 14.25
N ASP A 20 -0.11 -5.12 14.52
CA ASP A 20 -1.36 -5.86 14.37
C ASP A 20 -1.79 -5.85 12.89
N ILE A 21 -1.06 -6.61 12.10
CA ILE A 21 -1.23 -6.66 10.65
C ILE A 21 -1.79 -8.00 10.24
N THR A 22 -2.87 -7.99 9.48
CA THR A 22 -3.47 -9.19 8.90
C THR A 22 -3.43 -9.10 7.39
N GLU A 23 -3.33 -10.24 6.74
CA GLU A 23 -3.24 -10.35 5.30
C GLU A 23 -4.52 -10.96 4.75
N LYS A 24 -5.07 -10.36 3.69
CA LYS A 24 -6.28 -10.86 3.04
C LYS A 24 -6.13 -10.79 1.53
N ARG A 25 -6.70 -11.78 0.84
CA ARG A 25 -6.81 -11.71 -0.62
C ARG A 25 -8.09 -10.98 -0.98
N MET A 26 -7.97 -9.97 -1.83
CA MET A 26 -9.13 -9.23 -2.32
C MET A 26 -8.77 -8.46 -3.58
N PHE A 27 -9.75 -8.20 -4.41
CA PHE A 27 -9.59 -7.42 -5.66
C PHE A 27 -8.52 -8.00 -6.59
N GLY A 28 -8.37 -9.32 -6.59
CA GLY A 28 -7.37 -9.98 -7.43
C GLY A 28 -5.94 -9.83 -6.94
N GLY A 29 -5.73 -9.35 -5.71
CA GLY A 29 -4.40 -9.19 -5.13
C GLY A 29 -4.37 -9.57 -3.67
N ILE A 30 -3.36 -9.09 -2.96
CA ILE A 30 -3.25 -9.26 -1.52
C ILE A 30 -3.25 -7.88 -0.87
N CYS A 31 -4.01 -7.73 0.20
CA CYS A 31 -4.05 -6.52 1.00
C CYS A 31 -3.63 -6.82 2.43
N TRP A 32 -2.94 -5.86 3.04
CA TRP A 32 -2.56 -5.92 4.45
C TRP A 32 -3.33 -4.88 5.22
N MET A 33 -3.88 -5.31 6.37
CA MET A 33 -4.70 -4.47 7.24
C MET A 33 -3.94 -4.20 8.52
N LEU A 34 -3.94 -2.95 8.96
CA LEU A 34 -3.39 -2.56 10.26
C LEU A 34 -4.55 -2.26 11.19
N ASN A 35 -4.67 -3.01 12.27
CA ASN A 35 -5.78 -2.89 13.21
C ASN A 35 -7.15 -2.97 12.52
N GLY A 36 -7.23 -3.80 11.46
CA GLY A 36 -8.45 -3.97 10.69
C GLY A 36 -8.70 -2.93 9.61
N ASN A 37 -7.83 -1.92 9.49
CA ASN A 37 -7.92 -0.88 8.46
C ASN A 37 -6.95 -1.18 7.33
N MET A 38 -7.40 -1.01 6.08
CA MET A 38 -6.54 -1.25 4.92
C MET A 38 -5.32 -0.35 4.97
N LEU A 39 -4.14 -0.94 4.81
CA LEU A 39 -2.86 -0.25 4.85
C LEU A 39 -2.21 -0.18 3.47
N CYS A 40 -2.05 -1.32 2.84
CA CYS A 40 -1.38 -1.43 1.55
C CYS A 40 -1.79 -2.73 0.87
N GLY A 41 -1.35 -2.87 -0.37
CA GLY A 41 -1.65 -4.08 -1.13
C GLY A 41 -0.69 -4.29 -2.27
N VAL A 42 -0.85 -5.42 -2.94
CA VAL A 42 -0.04 -5.80 -4.09
C VAL A 42 -0.95 -6.37 -5.17
N GLU A 43 -0.64 -5.99 -6.42
CA GLU A 43 -1.27 -6.55 -7.62
C GLU A 43 -0.17 -7.02 -8.57
N VAL A 44 -0.54 -7.30 -9.81
CA VAL A 44 0.43 -7.60 -10.85
C VAL A 44 1.18 -6.32 -11.21
N GLY A 45 2.47 -6.30 -10.93
CA GLY A 45 3.36 -5.22 -11.35
C GLY A 45 3.26 -3.92 -10.58
N ARG A 46 2.45 -3.85 -9.52
CA ARG A 46 2.31 -2.60 -8.76
C ARG A 46 1.88 -2.82 -7.34
N TYR A 47 2.19 -1.84 -6.50
CA TYR A 47 1.76 -1.79 -5.11
C TYR A 47 0.66 -0.73 -4.94
N MET A 48 -0.12 -0.86 -3.87
CA MET A 48 -1.10 0.14 -3.47
C MET A 48 -0.80 0.55 -2.04
N PHE A 49 -0.87 1.85 -1.75
CA PHE A 49 -0.68 2.36 -0.39
C PHE A 49 -1.81 3.32 -0.05
N ARG A 50 -2.31 3.21 1.17
CA ARG A 50 -3.32 4.11 1.70
C ARG A 50 -2.62 5.16 2.55
N VAL A 51 -2.44 6.35 2.00
CA VAL A 51 -1.68 7.42 2.66
C VAL A 51 -2.57 8.50 3.25
N GLY A 52 -3.87 8.47 2.95
CA GLY A 52 -4.80 9.49 3.40
C GLY A 52 -4.78 10.72 2.51
N ALA A 53 -5.88 11.47 2.54
CA ALA A 53 -6.03 12.61 1.65
C ALA A 53 -4.98 13.70 1.92
N ASP A 54 -4.59 13.89 3.18
CA ASP A 54 -3.62 14.93 3.55
C ASP A 54 -2.21 14.65 3.03
N LEU A 55 -1.83 13.38 2.95
CA LEU A 55 -0.49 12.99 2.50
C LEU A 55 -0.47 12.60 1.03
N GLU A 56 -1.60 12.64 0.34
CA GLU A 56 -1.68 12.23 -1.06
C GLU A 56 -0.76 13.04 -1.96
N GLY A 57 -0.72 14.36 -1.77
CA GLY A 57 0.16 15.22 -2.56
C GLY A 57 1.63 14.89 -2.39
N GLU A 58 2.05 14.64 -1.14
CA GLU A 58 3.41 14.22 -0.85
C GLU A 58 3.73 12.88 -1.49
N ALA A 59 2.79 11.94 -1.39
CA ALA A 59 2.96 10.61 -1.97
C ALA A 59 3.06 10.67 -3.49
N LEU A 60 2.22 11.47 -4.14
CA LEU A 60 2.23 11.59 -5.60
C LEU A 60 3.50 12.25 -6.14
N ALA A 61 4.22 12.99 -5.29
CA ALA A 61 5.50 13.56 -5.67
C ALA A 61 6.65 12.54 -5.65
N MET A 62 6.42 11.37 -5.07
CA MET A 62 7.44 10.32 -5.03
C MET A 62 7.50 9.57 -6.36
N GLU A 63 8.70 9.12 -6.74
CA GLU A 63 8.90 8.44 -8.01
C GLU A 63 8.04 7.17 -8.10
N GLY A 64 7.39 6.99 -9.24
CA GLY A 64 6.58 5.80 -9.51
C GLY A 64 5.15 5.88 -9.01
N ALA A 65 4.81 6.94 -8.28
CA ALA A 65 3.47 7.08 -7.72
C ALA A 65 2.48 7.59 -8.76
N LYS A 66 1.27 7.04 -8.72
CA LYS A 66 0.17 7.46 -9.58
C LYS A 66 -1.11 7.49 -8.77
N PRO A 67 -2.04 8.40 -9.11
CA PRO A 67 -3.32 8.40 -8.42
C PRO A 67 -4.03 7.06 -8.64
N MET A 68 -4.64 6.54 -7.58
CA MET A 68 -5.43 5.33 -7.71
C MET A 68 -6.82 5.68 -8.17
N ASP A 69 -7.29 4.99 -9.20
CA ASP A 69 -8.68 5.08 -9.60
C ASP A 69 -9.24 3.67 -9.80
N ILE A 70 -10.51 3.52 -9.53
CA ILE A 70 -11.22 2.27 -9.76
C ILE A 70 -12.44 2.62 -10.59
N THR A 71 -12.56 1.98 -11.75
CA THR A 71 -13.67 2.20 -12.69
C THR A 71 -13.85 3.68 -13.04
N GLY A 72 -12.75 4.41 -13.26
CA GLY A 72 -12.80 5.81 -13.65
C GLY A 72 -13.02 6.80 -12.52
N ARG A 73 -13.14 6.33 -11.28
CA ARG A 73 -13.34 7.21 -10.12
C ARG A 73 -12.05 7.33 -9.33
N PRO A 74 -11.58 8.55 -9.06
CA PRO A 74 -10.38 8.70 -8.23
C PRO A 74 -10.66 8.26 -6.78
N MET A 75 -9.71 7.55 -6.21
CA MET A 75 -9.75 7.12 -4.83
C MET A 75 -8.80 8.00 -4.02
N ARG A 76 -9.34 9.03 -3.40
CA ARG A 76 -8.51 9.98 -2.63
C ARG A 76 -7.87 9.28 -1.45
N GLY A 77 -6.59 9.59 -1.25
CA GLY A 77 -5.83 8.99 -0.17
C GLY A 77 -5.21 7.66 -0.51
N PHE A 78 -5.44 7.14 -1.71
CA PHE A 78 -4.82 5.89 -2.18
C PHE A 78 -3.95 6.20 -3.38
N VAL A 79 -2.80 5.53 -3.46
CA VAL A 79 -1.90 5.68 -4.61
C VAL A 79 -1.45 4.31 -5.10
N TRP A 80 -1.26 4.21 -6.42
CA TRP A 80 -0.55 3.09 -7.04
C TRP A 80 0.93 3.42 -7.10
N VAL A 81 1.78 2.42 -6.90
CA VAL A 81 3.22 2.59 -7.04
C VAL A 81 3.74 1.49 -7.95
N ASP A 82 4.42 1.89 -9.03
CA ASP A 82 5.03 0.95 -9.95
C ASP A 82 6.07 0.10 -9.18
N ALA A 83 6.01 -1.21 -9.38
CA ALA A 83 6.91 -2.13 -8.70
C ALA A 83 8.38 -1.85 -8.94
N LYS A 84 8.73 -1.30 -10.10
CA LYS A 84 10.12 -0.94 -10.41
C LYS A 84 10.65 0.14 -9.50
N SER A 85 9.78 1.03 -9.04
CA SER A 85 10.17 2.17 -8.20
C SER A 85 10.06 1.89 -6.71
N ALA A 86 9.32 0.84 -6.32
CA ALA A 86 9.06 0.55 -4.91
C ALA A 86 9.65 -0.77 -4.45
N LYS A 87 10.66 -1.28 -5.16
CA LYS A 87 11.25 -2.57 -4.87
C LYS A 87 12.26 -2.49 -3.73
N GLY A 88 12.28 -3.50 -2.87
CA GLY A 88 13.28 -3.61 -1.81
C GLY A 88 13.21 -2.47 -0.79
N VAL A 89 14.34 -1.83 -0.55
CA VAL A 89 14.43 -0.78 0.46
C VAL A 89 13.53 0.41 0.20
N VAL A 90 13.10 0.60 -1.05
CA VAL A 90 12.23 1.73 -1.40
C VAL A 90 10.83 1.55 -0.84
N LEU A 91 10.44 0.36 -0.42
CA LEU A 91 9.15 0.13 0.23
C LEU A 91 9.05 0.78 1.60
N THR A 92 10.17 0.89 2.32
CA THR A 92 10.16 1.42 3.69
C THR A 92 9.55 2.83 3.80
N PRO A 93 9.94 3.80 2.96
CA PRO A 93 9.31 5.13 3.02
C PRO A 93 7.81 5.08 2.71
N TRP A 94 7.40 4.21 1.79
CA TRP A 94 5.99 4.07 1.44
C TRP A 94 5.17 3.50 2.59
N ILE A 95 5.72 2.47 3.24
CA ILE A 95 5.06 1.87 4.40
C ILE A 95 4.98 2.88 5.54
N ALA A 96 6.03 3.67 5.74
CA ALA A 96 6.03 4.70 6.78
C ALA A 96 4.93 5.74 6.54
N LEU A 97 4.78 6.20 5.29
CA LEU A 97 3.72 7.15 4.93
C LEU A 97 2.33 6.57 5.21
N ALA A 98 2.10 5.34 4.75
CA ALA A 98 0.81 4.69 4.93
C ALA A 98 0.52 4.48 6.42
N THR A 99 1.52 4.06 7.19
CA THR A 99 1.36 3.82 8.62
C THR A 99 1.04 5.11 9.39
N ARG A 100 1.64 6.24 8.97
CA ARG A 100 1.35 7.53 9.60
C ARG A 100 -0.13 7.86 9.54
N PHE A 101 -0.79 7.55 8.45
CA PHE A 101 -2.22 7.80 8.31
C PHE A 101 -3.05 6.68 8.96
N VAL A 102 -2.82 5.44 8.54
CA VAL A 102 -3.68 4.32 8.97
C VAL A 102 -3.55 4.06 10.46
N GLY A 103 -2.36 4.31 11.03
CA GLY A 103 -2.14 4.16 12.46
C GLY A 103 -2.95 5.14 13.31
N THR A 104 -3.47 6.22 12.73
CA THR A 104 -4.32 7.17 13.46
C THR A 104 -5.79 6.79 13.44
N LEU A 105 -6.17 5.81 12.62
CA LEU A 105 -7.56 5.41 12.49
C LEU A 105 -7.97 4.52 13.67
N PRO A 106 -9.22 4.61 14.11
CA PRO A 106 -9.71 3.71 15.17
C PRO A 106 -9.62 2.25 14.68
N PRO A 107 -9.23 1.32 15.56
CA PRO A 107 -9.22 -0.09 15.20
C PRO A 107 -10.61 -0.57 14.81
N LYS A 108 -10.63 -1.50 13.87
CA LYS A 108 -11.88 -2.16 13.47
C LYS A 108 -12.02 -3.52 14.12
#